data_48242e8fa9021a4c1c24f0465c7e7fc7
#
_entry.id   48242e8fa9021a4c1c24f0465c7e7fc7
#
_cell.length_a   1.000
_cell.length_b   1.000
_cell.length_c   1.000
_cell.angle_alpha   90.00
_cell.angle_beta   90.00
_cell.angle_gamma   90.00
#
_symmetry.space_group_name_H-M   'P 1'
#
loop_
_entity.id
_entity.type
_entity.pdbx_description
1 polymer ?
#
loop_
_entity_poly.entity_id
_entity_poly.type
_entity_poly.pdbx_seq_one_letter_code
_entity_poly.pdbx_strand_id
1 'polypeptide(L)'
;LKSEENIHFHFEIGSNFFLEIAKIKAFRIIWKQEVGKNAFIFCETSKDNKESDFEYNNLLRTTTECMSAIFGGANAILIHSFSEESTNFSDRIARNQQTILRKEGYLDKVKDPSKGSYYVDYLISELLSDYNLKNDVEESKSSTKNWISSEGILIKSEYNKEDLKEVEHTNFFSGIPPYLRGPYSTMYV
;
A
#
# COMPACT_ATOMS: atom_id res chain seq x y z
N LEU A 1 -9.25 2.06 -38.31
CA LEU A 1 -8.03 1.38 -37.86
C LEU A 1 -7.49 2.11 -36.64
N LYS A 2 -7.98 1.81 -35.44
CA LYS A 2 -7.34 2.24 -34.20
C LYS A 2 -6.16 1.30 -34.01
N SER A 3 -4.95 1.82 -34.21
CA SER A 3 -3.73 1.12 -33.82
C SER A 3 -3.85 0.80 -32.33
N GLU A 4 -3.77 -0.48 -31.98
CA GLU A 4 -3.61 -0.90 -30.60
C GLU A 4 -2.18 -0.58 -30.17
N GLU A 5 -1.91 0.68 -29.93
CA GLU A 5 -0.64 1.08 -29.33
C GLU A 5 -0.64 0.60 -27.89
N ASN A 6 0.28 -0.29 -27.57
CA ASN A 6 0.56 -0.69 -26.20
C ASN A 6 1.25 0.49 -25.51
N ILE A 7 0.48 1.29 -24.80
CA ILE A 7 0.99 2.42 -24.03
C ILE A 7 1.57 1.88 -22.71
N HIS A 8 2.82 2.23 -22.46
CA HIS A 8 3.54 1.94 -21.22
C HIS A 8 3.77 3.25 -20.47
N PHE A 9 3.53 3.22 -19.17
CA PHE A 9 3.76 4.36 -18.30
C PHE A 9 5.00 4.12 -17.47
N HIS A 10 5.82 5.15 -17.33
CA HIS A 10 7.05 5.12 -16.56
C HIS A 10 6.94 6.08 -15.39
N PHE A 11 7.14 5.56 -14.16
CA PHE A 11 7.12 6.33 -12.94
C PHE A 11 8.41 6.16 -12.16
N GLU A 12 8.96 7.28 -11.74
CA GLU A 12 9.99 7.31 -10.73
C GLU A 12 9.33 7.22 -9.34
N ILE A 13 9.94 6.42 -8.45
CA ILE A 13 9.47 6.14 -7.10
C ILE A 13 10.41 6.81 -6.10
N GLY A 14 9.86 7.75 -5.35
CA GLY A 14 10.60 8.52 -4.35
C GLY A 14 10.49 7.94 -2.93
N SER A 15 10.89 8.77 -1.96
CA SER A 15 11.04 8.36 -0.56
C SER A 15 9.73 8.22 0.23
N ASN A 16 8.63 8.80 -0.25
CA ASN A 16 7.36 8.77 0.48
C ASN A 16 6.59 7.48 0.22
N PHE A 17 6.86 6.47 1.03
CA PHE A 17 6.37 5.10 0.86
C PHE A 17 4.87 4.99 0.56
N PHE A 18 4.03 5.59 1.39
CA PHE A 18 2.57 5.47 1.24
C PHE A 18 2.02 6.31 0.10
N LEU A 19 2.60 7.49 -0.14
CA LEU A 19 2.20 8.34 -1.26
C LEU A 19 2.55 7.68 -2.60
N GLU A 20 3.68 7.02 -2.70
CA GLU A 20 4.06 6.28 -3.91
C GLU A 20 3.12 5.12 -4.21
N ILE A 21 2.68 4.38 -3.18
CA ILE A 21 1.65 3.35 -3.32
C ILE A 21 0.35 3.98 -3.85
N ALA A 22 -0.09 5.07 -3.22
CA ALA A 22 -1.33 5.75 -3.58
C ALA A 22 -1.26 6.34 -5.00
N LYS A 23 -0.13 6.93 -5.39
CA LYS A 23 0.12 7.48 -6.74
C LYS A 23 -0.11 6.45 -7.84
N ILE A 24 0.50 5.26 -7.71
CA ILE A 24 0.34 4.19 -8.71
C ILE A 24 -1.11 3.70 -8.76
N LYS A 25 -1.76 3.52 -7.62
CA LYS A 25 -3.15 3.05 -7.55
C LYS A 25 -4.12 4.09 -8.10
N ALA A 26 -3.99 5.35 -7.71
CA ALA A 26 -4.80 6.44 -8.23
C ALA A 26 -4.67 6.54 -9.75
N PHE A 27 -3.44 6.48 -10.27
CA PHE A 27 -3.21 6.50 -11.71
C PHE A 27 -3.91 5.34 -12.42
N ARG A 28 -3.88 4.12 -11.87
CA ARG A 28 -4.59 2.97 -12.46
C ARG A 28 -6.11 3.18 -12.53
N ILE A 29 -6.68 3.80 -11.49
CA ILE A 29 -8.11 4.14 -11.43
C ILE A 29 -8.43 5.15 -12.52
N ILE A 30 -7.68 6.26 -12.59
CA ILE A 30 -7.84 7.31 -13.58
C ILE A 30 -7.77 6.73 -15.00
N TRP A 31 -6.70 5.99 -15.28
CA TRP A 31 -6.50 5.42 -16.62
C TRP A 31 -7.62 4.46 -17.02
N LYS A 32 -8.08 3.63 -16.09
CA LYS A 32 -9.18 2.71 -16.33
C LYS A 32 -10.50 3.44 -16.59
N GLN A 33 -10.76 4.55 -15.91
CA GLN A 33 -11.96 5.39 -16.10
C GLN A 33 -11.92 6.09 -17.45
N GLU A 34 -10.79 6.70 -17.82
CA GLU A 34 -10.66 7.47 -19.04
C GLU A 34 -10.58 6.61 -20.31
N VAL A 35 -9.87 5.50 -20.26
CA VAL A 35 -9.52 4.70 -21.43
C VAL A 35 -10.23 3.34 -21.46
N GLY A 36 -10.73 2.87 -20.33
CA GLY A 36 -11.39 1.56 -20.22
C GLY A 36 -10.43 0.37 -20.25
N LYS A 37 -9.12 0.60 -20.27
CA LYS A 37 -8.07 -0.44 -20.35
C LYS A 37 -7.18 -0.41 -19.11
N ASN A 38 -6.51 -1.53 -18.84
CA ASN A 38 -5.51 -1.59 -17.79
C ASN A 38 -4.20 -0.92 -18.26
N ALA A 39 -3.61 -0.09 -17.38
CA ALA A 39 -2.30 0.49 -17.63
C ALA A 39 -1.18 -0.55 -17.42
N PHE A 40 -0.18 -0.56 -18.29
CA PHE A 40 1.11 -1.18 -17.99
C PHE A 40 2.02 -0.11 -17.36
N ILE A 41 2.44 -0.35 -16.13
CA ILE A 41 3.23 0.59 -15.34
C ILE A 41 4.60 -0.02 -15.08
N PHE A 42 5.62 0.66 -15.58
CA PHE A 42 7.03 0.43 -15.25
C PHE A 42 7.44 1.46 -14.20
N CYS A 43 8.10 1.02 -13.14
CA CYS A 43 8.62 1.88 -12.09
C CYS A 43 10.14 1.77 -12.00
N GLU A 44 10.80 2.85 -11.65
CA GLU A 44 12.21 2.84 -11.28
C GLU A 44 12.41 3.58 -9.96
N THR A 45 13.43 3.17 -9.19
CA THR A 45 13.79 3.85 -7.95
C THR A 45 14.41 5.21 -8.26
N SER A 46 14.14 6.21 -7.40
CA SER A 46 14.68 7.57 -7.61
C SER A 46 16.21 7.60 -7.57
N LYS A 47 16.79 8.49 -8.36
CA LYS A 47 18.22 8.83 -8.31
C LYS A 47 18.48 10.08 -7.46
N ASP A 48 17.50 10.97 -7.37
CA ASP A 48 17.66 12.30 -6.77
C ASP A 48 17.79 12.28 -5.24
N ASN A 49 17.33 11.20 -4.58
CA ASN A 49 17.36 11.05 -3.13
C ASN A 49 18.54 10.21 -2.63
N LYS A 50 19.53 9.94 -3.47
CA LYS A 50 20.72 9.15 -3.10
C LYS A 50 21.80 10.06 -2.51
N GLU A 51 22.47 9.54 -1.49
CA GLU A 51 23.61 10.20 -0.83
C GLU A 51 24.92 9.59 -1.29
N SER A 52 25.91 10.45 -1.57
CA SER A 52 27.27 10.03 -1.96
C SER A 52 28.13 9.66 -0.75
N ASP A 53 27.98 10.36 0.38
CA ASP A 53 28.84 10.19 1.56
C ASP A 53 28.58 8.87 2.30
N PHE A 54 27.32 8.40 2.30
CA PHE A 54 26.89 7.17 2.95
C PHE A 54 26.12 6.28 1.97
N GLU A 55 26.75 5.92 0.87
CA GLU A 55 26.12 5.23 -0.26
C GLU A 55 25.39 3.93 0.13
N TYR A 56 25.86 3.20 1.15
CA TYR A 56 25.19 1.97 1.60
C TYR A 56 23.80 2.25 2.22
N ASN A 57 23.53 3.47 2.71
CA ASN A 57 22.19 3.83 3.15
C ASN A 57 21.18 3.86 1.99
N ASN A 58 21.68 4.04 0.76
CA ASN A 58 20.85 4.01 -0.44
C ASN A 58 20.25 2.61 -0.67
N LEU A 59 20.85 1.53 -0.14
CA LEU A 59 20.25 0.19 -0.18
C LEU A 59 18.90 0.14 0.55
N LEU A 60 18.80 0.82 1.70
CA LEU A 60 17.55 0.90 2.45
C LEU A 60 16.52 1.72 1.67
N ARG A 61 16.93 2.85 1.07
CA ARG A 61 16.05 3.69 0.26
C ARG A 61 15.52 2.93 -0.95
N THR A 62 16.38 2.33 -1.75
CA THR A 62 15.98 1.57 -2.94
C THR A 62 15.11 0.36 -2.59
N THR A 63 15.33 -0.27 -1.42
CA THR A 63 14.49 -1.38 -0.96
C THR A 63 13.06 -0.90 -0.66
N THR A 64 12.90 0.18 0.13
CA THR A 64 11.58 0.73 0.48
C THR A 64 10.86 1.28 -0.75
N GLU A 65 11.56 1.93 -1.68
CA GLU A 65 11.03 2.39 -2.96
C GLU A 65 10.51 1.22 -3.80
N CYS A 66 11.30 0.14 -3.93
CA CYS A 66 10.87 -1.06 -4.63
C CYS A 66 9.63 -1.70 -3.98
N MET A 67 9.58 -1.77 -2.65
CA MET A 67 8.42 -2.29 -1.92
C MET A 67 7.18 -1.45 -2.19
N SER A 68 7.28 -0.12 -2.19
CA SER A 68 6.15 0.76 -2.48
C SER A 68 5.63 0.58 -3.91
N ALA A 69 6.52 0.40 -4.89
CA ALA A 69 6.17 0.10 -6.27
C ALA A 69 5.41 -1.24 -6.38
N ILE A 70 5.87 -2.28 -5.67
CA ILE A 70 5.20 -3.59 -5.64
C ILE A 70 3.79 -3.44 -5.04
N PHE A 71 3.66 -2.75 -3.90
CA PHE A 71 2.38 -2.57 -3.21
C PHE A 71 1.41 -1.67 -3.98
N GLY A 72 1.94 -0.72 -4.77
CA GLY A 72 1.17 0.07 -5.71
C GLY A 72 0.69 -0.72 -6.94
N GLY A 73 1.28 -1.90 -7.16
CA GLY A 73 0.91 -2.79 -8.27
C GLY A 73 1.64 -2.48 -9.57
N ALA A 74 2.90 -2.08 -9.53
CA ALA A 74 3.75 -1.95 -10.71
C ALA A 74 3.86 -3.27 -11.47
N ASN A 75 3.92 -3.22 -12.80
CA ASN A 75 4.07 -4.39 -13.66
C ASN A 75 5.52 -4.81 -13.84
N ALA A 76 6.42 -3.83 -13.84
CA ALA A 76 7.85 -4.05 -13.93
C ALA A 76 8.57 -2.99 -13.08
N ILE A 77 9.72 -3.33 -12.51
CA ILE A 77 10.48 -2.47 -11.62
C ILE A 77 11.95 -2.56 -11.95
N LEU A 78 12.62 -1.41 -12.01
CA LEU A 78 14.06 -1.26 -12.07
C LEU A 78 14.55 -0.67 -10.75
N ILE A 79 15.48 -1.34 -10.09
CA ILE A 79 16.23 -0.78 -8.97
C ILE A 79 17.56 -0.24 -9.51
N HIS A 80 17.81 1.04 -9.28
CA HIS A 80 19.09 1.65 -9.59
C HIS A 80 20.18 1.22 -8.60
N SER A 81 21.41 1.30 -9.05
CA SER A 81 22.58 1.12 -8.21
C SER A 81 22.52 2.02 -6.97
N PHE A 82 22.96 1.51 -5.82
CA PHE A 82 23.08 2.30 -4.60
C PHE A 82 24.23 3.31 -4.64
N SER A 83 25.20 3.10 -5.50
CA SER A 83 26.36 3.97 -5.75
C SER A 83 26.15 4.80 -7.01
N GLU A 84 26.63 6.04 -7.00
CA GLU A 84 26.61 6.90 -8.19
C GLU A 84 27.42 6.28 -9.33
N GLU A 85 28.55 5.66 -8.98
CA GLU A 85 29.32 4.86 -9.94
C GLU A 85 28.74 3.47 -10.04
N SER A 86 28.05 3.21 -11.15
CA SER A 86 27.56 1.87 -11.43
C SER A 86 28.73 0.91 -11.63
N THR A 87 28.82 -0.05 -10.73
CA THR A 87 29.82 -1.13 -10.78
C THR A 87 29.12 -2.49 -10.92
N ASN A 88 29.86 -3.49 -11.39
CA ASN A 88 29.34 -4.86 -11.45
C ASN A 88 28.82 -5.35 -10.08
N PHE A 89 29.41 -4.87 -8.99
CA PHE A 89 28.99 -5.21 -7.64
C PHE A 89 27.67 -4.51 -7.29
N SER A 90 27.56 -3.19 -7.45
CA SER A 90 26.39 -2.44 -7.10
C SER A 90 25.16 -2.83 -7.93
N ASP A 91 25.35 -3.11 -9.22
CA ASP A 91 24.28 -3.60 -10.11
C ASP A 91 23.83 -5.02 -9.73
N ARG A 92 24.74 -5.87 -9.28
CA ARG A 92 24.38 -7.19 -8.76
C ARG A 92 23.53 -7.09 -7.49
N ILE A 93 23.89 -6.17 -6.60
CA ILE A 93 23.12 -5.95 -5.37
C ILE A 93 21.71 -5.45 -5.72
N ALA A 94 21.56 -4.48 -6.63
CA ALA A 94 20.26 -3.99 -7.06
C ALA A 94 19.36 -5.11 -7.61
N ARG A 95 19.91 -6.03 -8.42
CA ARG A 95 19.17 -7.22 -8.88
C ARG A 95 18.84 -8.19 -7.76
N ASN A 96 19.75 -8.36 -6.79
CA ASN A 96 19.51 -9.24 -5.65
C ASN A 96 18.43 -8.71 -4.72
N GLN A 97 18.30 -7.39 -4.54
CA GLN A 97 17.20 -6.79 -3.77
C GLN A 97 15.84 -7.25 -4.30
N GLN A 98 15.62 -7.19 -5.63
CA GLN A 98 14.38 -7.69 -6.23
C GLN A 98 14.18 -9.19 -5.99
N THR A 99 15.26 -9.97 -6.09
CA THR A 99 15.22 -11.41 -5.89
C THR A 99 14.84 -11.76 -4.44
N ILE A 100 15.41 -11.07 -3.46
CA ILE A 100 15.10 -11.24 -2.03
C ILE A 100 13.64 -10.87 -1.75
N LEU A 101 13.19 -9.70 -2.20
CA LEU A 101 11.80 -9.26 -2.01
C LEU A 101 10.79 -10.25 -2.61
N ARG A 102 11.14 -10.89 -3.73
CA ARG A 102 10.31 -11.88 -4.40
C ARG A 102 10.39 -13.25 -3.77
N LYS A 103 11.61 -13.77 -3.50
CA LYS A 103 11.83 -15.16 -3.13
C LYS A 103 11.78 -15.40 -1.62
N GLU A 104 12.15 -14.41 -0.82
CA GLU A 104 12.22 -14.50 0.63
C GLU A 104 11.12 -13.66 1.28
N GLY A 105 10.88 -12.44 0.78
CA GLY A 105 9.78 -11.59 1.23
C GLY A 105 8.40 -11.99 0.70
N TYR A 106 8.33 -12.83 -0.35
CA TYR A 106 7.09 -13.28 -0.98
C TYR A 106 6.13 -12.14 -1.39
N LEU A 107 6.65 -10.95 -1.67
CA LEU A 107 5.83 -9.76 -1.94
C LEU A 107 5.03 -9.86 -3.25
N ASP A 108 5.36 -10.81 -4.11
CA ASP A 108 4.65 -11.10 -5.36
C ASP A 108 3.46 -12.08 -5.18
N LYS A 109 3.24 -12.61 -3.96
CA LYS A 109 2.20 -13.63 -3.71
C LYS A 109 0.82 -13.03 -3.41
N VAL A 110 0.78 -11.80 -2.93
CA VAL A 110 -0.46 -11.09 -2.61
C VAL A 110 -0.74 -10.05 -3.68
N LYS A 111 -1.92 -10.12 -4.29
CA LYS A 111 -2.27 -9.24 -5.41
C LYS A 111 -2.33 -7.76 -5.03
N ASP A 112 -2.84 -7.45 -3.86
CA ASP A 112 -2.95 -6.09 -3.34
C ASP A 112 -2.82 -6.10 -1.80
N PRO A 113 -1.59 -6.08 -1.28
CA PRO A 113 -1.38 -6.15 0.17
C PRO A 113 -1.76 -4.89 0.92
N SER A 114 -1.92 -3.77 0.23
CA SER A 114 -2.32 -2.49 0.83
C SER A 114 -3.83 -2.22 0.76
N LYS A 115 -4.63 -3.17 0.25
CA LYS A 115 -6.09 -3.04 0.19
C LYS A 115 -6.68 -2.96 1.59
N GLY A 116 -7.55 -1.96 1.83
CA GLY A 116 -8.19 -1.73 3.11
C GLY A 116 -7.33 -0.96 4.13
N SER A 117 -6.18 -0.44 3.71
CA SER A 117 -5.41 0.50 4.51
C SER A 117 -6.08 1.88 4.46
N TYR A 118 -6.66 2.32 5.58
CA TYR A 118 -7.35 3.62 5.66
C TYR A 118 -6.50 4.80 5.18
N TYR A 119 -5.22 4.78 5.50
CA TYR A 119 -4.33 5.88 5.12
C TYR A 119 -4.03 5.87 3.62
N VAL A 120 -3.80 4.70 3.03
CA VAL A 120 -3.59 4.58 1.58
C VAL A 120 -4.86 4.96 0.83
N ASP A 121 -6.02 4.48 1.28
CA ASP A 121 -7.31 4.80 0.66
C ASP A 121 -7.63 6.30 0.76
N TYR A 122 -7.30 6.95 1.89
CA TYR A 122 -7.38 8.39 2.05
C TYR A 122 -6.50 9.13 1.04
N LEU A 123 -5.22 8.77 0.90
CA LEU A 123 -4.32 9.40 -0.06
C LEU A 123 -4.78 9.20 -1.50
N ILE A 124 -5.33 8.03 -1.84
CA ILE A 124 -5.92 7.78 -3.16
C ILE A 124 -7.09 8.73 -3.40
N SER A 125 -7.99 8.89 -2.41
CA SER A 125 -9.14 9.76 -2.55
C SER A 125 -8.76 11.23 -2.73
N GLU A 126 -7.72 11.71 -2.03
CA GLU A 126 -7.16 13.05 -2.22
C GLU A 126 -6.64 13.24 -3.66
N LEU A 127 -5.81 12.30 -4.14
CA LEU A 127 -5.26 12.37 -5.49
C LEU A 127 -6.35 12.32 -6.58
N LEU A 128 -7.42 11.56 -6.36
CA LEU A 128 -8.56 11.50 -7.27
C LEU A 128 -9.42 12.76 -7.22
N SER A 129 -9.59 13.37 -6.04
CA SER A 129 -10.32 14.63 -5.91
C SER A 129 -9.61 15.78 -6.62
N ASP A 130 -8.28 15.83 -6.51
CA ASP A 130 -7.44 16.80 -7.23
C ASP A 130 -7.57 16.65 -8.76
N TYR A 131 -7.84 15.46 -9.23
CA TYR A 131 -8.10 15.19 -10.65
C TYR A 131 -9.56 15.46 -11.06
N ASN A 132 -10.42 15.91 -10.15
CA ASN A 132 -11.86 16.15 -10.37
C ASN A 132 -12.64 14.94 -10.91
N LEU A 133 -12.17 13.73 -10.59
CA LEU A 133 -12.91 12.51 -10.89
C LEU A 133 -13.92 12.26 -9.78
N LYS A 134 -15.18 12.07 -10.17
CA LYS A 134 -16.20 11.57 -9.24
C LYS A 134 -15.75 10.17 -8.81
N ASN A 135 -15.54 10.00 -7.52
CA ASN A 135 -15.31 8.69 -6.91
C ASN A 135 -16.58 7.84 -7.07
N ASP A 136 -16.77 7.20 -8.20
CA ASP A 136 -17.48 5.93 -8.25
C ASP A 136 -16.52 4.86 -7.72
N VAL A 137 -16.06 5.03 -6.47
CA VAL A 137 -15.67 3.89 -5.69
C VAL A 137 -16.96 3.11 -5.54
N GLU A 138 -17.21 2.17 -6.43
CA GLU A 138 -18.04 1.04 -6.09
C GLU A 138 -17.46 0.56 -4.75
N GLU A 139 -18.12 0.98 -3.65
CA GLU A 139 -18.10 0.16 -2.46
C GLU A 139 -18.34 -1.23 -3.01
N SER A 140 -17.29 -2.02 -3.07
CA SER A 140 -17.44 -3.42 -3.31
C SER A 140 -18.34 -3.84 -2.16
N LYS A 141 -19.64 -3.90 -2.43
CA LYS A 141 -20.59 -4.56 -1.56
C LYS A 141 -20.06 -5.98 -1.50
N SER A 142 -19.10 -6.19 -0.59
CA SER A 142 -18.78 -7.52 -0.15
C SER A 142 -20.15 -8.05 0.22
N SER A 143 -20.55 -9.14 -0.36
CA SER A 143 -21.78 -9.83 0.02
C SER A 143 -21.55 -10.28 1.46
N THR A 144 -21.88 -9.37 2.37
CA THR A 144 -21.67 -9.50 3.81
C THR A 144 -22.59 -10.60 4.30
N LYS A 145 -22.10 -11.84 4.29
CA LYS A 145 -22.80 -12.94 4.91
C LYS A 145 -22.56 -12.84 6.42
N ASN A 146 -23.52 -12.27 7.10
CA ASN A 146 -23.59 -12.41 8.55
C ASN A 146 -23.65 -13.90 8.87
N TRP A 147 -22.95 -14.34 9.90
CA TRP A 147 -23.04 -15.74 10.35
C TRP A 147 -23.47 -15.81 11.83
N ILE A 148 -24.02 -16.93 12.20
CA ILE A 148 -24.41 -17.19 13.59
C ILE A 148 -23.31 -18.03 14.22
N SER A 149 -22.77 -17.57 15.39
CA SER A 149 -21.80 -18.34 16.15
C SER A 149 -22.42 -19.60 16.75
N SER A 150 -21.59 -20.51 17.27
CA SER A 150 -22.05 -21.71 17.99
C SER A 150 -22.94 -21.39 19.19
N GLU A 151 -22.79 -20.20 19.78
CA GLU A 151 -23.56 -19.69 20.91
C GLU A 151 -24.87 -19.00 20.49
N GLY A 152 -25.18 -19.00 19.18
CA GLY A 152 -26.40 -18.38 18.65
C GLY A 152 -26.33 -16.86 18.50
N ILE A 153 -25.13 -16.27 18.55
CA ILE A 153 -24.89 -14.82 18.39
C ILE A 153 -24.73 -14.49 16.91
N LEU A 154 -25.50 -13.50 16.44
CA LEU A 154 -25.36 -12.98 15.08
C LEU A 154 -24.09 -12.11 14.99
N ILE A 155 -23.12 -12.58 14.22
CA ILE A 155 -21.87 -11.85 13.97
C ILE A 155 -21.97 -11.19 12.59
N LYS A 156 -21.81 -9.87 12.56
CA LYS A 156 -21.72 -9.11 11.32
C LYS A 156 -20.35 -9.32 10.69
N SER A 157 -20.28 -9.31 9.38
CA SER A 157 -19.00 -9.37 8.64
C SER A 157 -18.15 -8.10 8.82
N GLU A 158 -18.79 -6.96 9.10
CA GLU A 158 -18.12 -5.67 9.32
C GLU A 158 -18.79 -4.93 10.48
N TYR A 159 -17.98 -4.32 11.34
CA TYR A 159 -18.40 -3.45 12.43
C TYR A 159 -17.90 -2.03 12.17
N ASN A 160 -18.76 -1.05 12.42
CA ASN A 160 -18.44 0.38 12.22
C ASN A 160 -18.72 1.19 13.51
N LYS A 161 -18.51 2.51 13.47
CA LYS A 161 -18.75 3.39 14.62
C LYS A 161 -20.20 3.40 15.10
N GLU A 162 -21.15 3.04 14.26
CA GLU A 162 -22.56 3.01 14.62
C GLU A 162 -22.88 1.84 15.53
N ASP A 163 -22.17 0.73 15.38
CA ASP A 163 -22.31 -0.45 16.23
C ASP A 163 -21.81 -0.21 17.67
N LEU A 164 -21.04 0.87 17.87
CA LEU A 164 -20.56 1.26 19.20
C LEU A 164 -21.52 2.20 19.96
N LYS A 165 -22.55 2.74 19.31
CA LYS A 165 -23.45 3.74 19.92
C LYS A 165 -24.26 3.19 21.10
N GLU A 166 -24.57 1.89 21.09
CA GLU A 166 -25.34 1.19 22.13
C GLU A 166 -24.45 0.48 23.17
N VAL A 167 -23.12 0.61 23.03
CA VAL A 167 -22.17 -0.08 23.90
C VAL A 167 -21.70 0.84 25.02
N GLU A 168 -22.24 0.66 26.22
CA GLU A 168 -21.99 1.53 27.39
C GLU A 168 -20.53 1.47 27.89
N HIS A 169 -19.80 0.39 27.61
CA HIS A 169 -18.46 0.12 28.17
C HIS A 169 -17.29 0.56 27.28
N THR A 170 -17.52 1.36 26.26
CA THR A 170 -16.45 1.84 25.36
C THR A 170 -15.53 2.86 26.02
N ASN A 171 -15.99 3.53 27.09
CA ASN A 171 -15.27 4.62 27.76
C ASN A 171 -14.52 4.17 29.03
N PHE A 172 -14.39 2.89 29.30
CA PHE A 172 -13.64 2.39 30.44
C PHE A 172 -12.12 2.49 30.20
N PHE A 173 -11.40 2.89 31.24
CA PHE A 173 -9.94 2.94 31.25
C PHE A 173 -9.36 1.68 31.90
N SER A 174 -8.10 1.36 31.57
CA SER A 174 -7.36 0.31 32.26
C SER A 174 -7.21 0.62 33.75
N GLY A 175 -7.26 -0.38 34.61
CA GLY A 175 -7.08 -0.23 36.07
C GLY A 175 -8.31 0.31 36.82
N ILE A 176 -9.45 0.48 36.16
CA ILE A 176 -10.72 0.89 36.78
C ILE A 176 -11.75 -0.26 36.71
N PRO A 177 -12.46 -0.59 37.81
CA PRO A 177 -13.52 -1.56 37.75
C PRO A 177 -14.58 -1.21 36.69
N PRO A 178 -15.09 -2.19 35.94
CA PRO A 178 -14.97 -3.63 36.00
C PRO A 178 -13.74 -4.27 35.31
N TYR A 179 -12.66 -3.53 35.08
CA TYR A 179 -11.37 -3.99 34.54
C TYR A 179 -11.43 -4.55 33.10
N LEU A 180 -12.36 -4.11 32.29
CA LEU A 180 -12.56 -4.58 30.91
C LEU A 180 -11.37 -4.35 29.98
N ARG A 181 -10.50 -3.38 30.28
CA ARG A 181 -9.30 -3.06 29.50
C ARG A 181 -7.98 -3.43 30.20
N GLY A 182 -8.06 -4.25 31.24
CA GLY A 182 -6.91 -4.74 31.98
C GLY A 182 -6.84 -4.26 33.42
N PRO A 183 -6.19 -5.01 34.32
CA PRO A 183 -6.19 -4.78 35.76
C PRO A 183 -5.32 -3.60 36.20
N TYR A 184 -4.42 -3.13 35.34
CA TYR A 184 -3.47 -2.05 35.67
C TYR A 184 -3.53 -0.91 34.67
N SER A 185 -3.43 0.33 35.14
CA SER A 185 -3.40 1.53 34.28
C SER A 185 -2.13 1.66 33.44
N THR A 186 -1.05 0.99 33.84
CA THR A 186 0.30 1.12 33.27
C THR A 186 0.89 -0.24 32.88
N MET A 187 0.10 -1.11 32.27
CA MET A 187 0.50 -2.49 32.00
C MET A 187 1.67 -2.65 31.01
N TYR A 188 2.07 -1.57 30.34
CA TYR A 188 3.13 -1.56 29.33
C TYR A 188 4.07 -0.35 29.45
N VAL A 189 4.32 0.13 30.63
CA VAL A 189 5.36 1.16 30.87
C VAL A 189 6.66 0.49 31.21
#